data_2017a465acf3f1476ba2dd821e68be6c
#
_entry.id   2017a465acf3f1476ba2dd821e68be6c
#
_cell.length_a   1.000
_cell.length_b   1.000
_cell.length_c   1.000
_cell.angle_alpha   90.00
_cell.angle_beta   90.00
_cell.angle_gamma   90.00
#
_symmetry.space_group_name_H-M   'P 1'
#
loop_
_entity.id
_entity.type
_entity.pdbx_description
1 polymer ?
#
loop_
_entity_poly.entity_id
_entity_poly.type
_entity_poly.pdbx_seq_one_letter_code
_entity_poly.pdbx_strand_id
1 'polypeptide(L)'
;FFMYYEETELCRRIAKATYRIVSVPEAKIIHLEGKSFVNNAERERRALISRRIYFRKTCSQRYARMVDFNYQVLTKAAWLLYHIAGNKAKTEKFRQRKKLFDEINRVGPKS
;
A
#
# COMPACT_ATOMS: atom_id res chain seq x y z
N PHE A 1 -0.69 -0.40 -12.41
CA PHE A 1 -0.16 0.33 -11.25
C PHE A 1 0.28 1.72 -11.71
N PHE A 2 -0.15 2.75 -11.02
CA PHE A 2 0.36 4.10 -11.28
C PHE A 2 1.61 4.40 -10.44
N MET A 3 1.68 3.85 -9.21
CA MET A 3 2.79 4.02 -8.30
C MET A 3 2.69 3.00 -7.15
N TYR A 4 3.84 2.52 -6.66
CA TYR A 4 3.99 1.44 -5.69
C TYR A 4 3.54 0.07 -6.20
N TYR A 5 4.22 -0.96 -5.78
CA TYR A 5 4.05 -2.37 -6.20
C TYR A 5 4.34 -2.68 -7.68
N GLU A 6 4.71 -1.69 -8.51
CA GLU A 6 5.10 -1.92 -9.90
C GLU A 6 6.37 -2.77 -10.01
N GLU A 7 7.41 -2.45 -9.24
CA GLU A 7 8.64 -3.23 -9.23
C GLU A 7 8.41 -4.63 -8.65
N THR A 8 7.61 -4.72 -7.58
CA THR A 8 7.28 -6.01 -6.95
C THR A 8 6.53 -6.91 -7.92
N GLU A 9 5.59 -6.36 -8.67
CA GLU A 9 4.83 -7.11 -9.69
C GLU A 9 5.72 -7.50 -10.87
N LEU A 10 6.57 -6.60 -11.33
CA LEU A 10 7.54 -6.86 -12.38
C LEU A 10 8.51 -7.99 -11.97
N CYS A 11 9.13 -7.88 -10.80
CA CYS A 11 10.03 -8.92 -10.28
C CYS A 11 9.32 -10.28 -10.18
N ARG A 12 8.05 -10.30 -9.75
CA ARG A 12 7.26 -11.53 -9.72
C ARG A 12 7.06 -12.14 -11.10
N ARG A 13 6.79 -11.33 -12.14
CA ARG A 13 6.66 -11.83 -13.53
C ARG A 13 7.96 -12.36 -14.06
N ILE A 14 9.07 -11.65 -13.81
CA ILE A 14 10.41 -12.05 -14.20
C ILE A 14 10.75 -13.41 -13.56
N ALA A 15 10.53 -13.56 -12.25
CA ALA A 15 10.78 -14.81 -11.54
C ALA A 15 9.90 -15.96 -12.05
N LYS A 16 8.62 -15.70 -12.37
CA LYS A 16 7.73 -16.70 -12.96
C LYS A 16 8.16 -17.14 -14.37
N ALA A 17 8.79 -16.25 -15.11
CA ALA A 17 9.35 -16.54 -16.44
C ALA A 17 10.74 -17.21 -16.35
N THR A 18 11.16 -17.66 -15.15
CA THR A 18 12.42 -18.34 -14.87
C THR A 18 13.68 -17.50 -15.09
N TYR A 19 13.54 -16.18 -15.25
CA TYR A 19 14.68 -15.28 -15.29
C TYR A 19 15.22 -14.99 -13.89
N ARG A 20 16.52 -14.74 -13.81
CA ARG A 20 17.18 -14.36 -12.56
C ARG A 20 17.07 -12.84 -12.36
N ILE A 21 16.85 -12.44 -11.11
CA ILE A 21 16.92 -11.05 -10.68
C ILE A 21 18.23 -10.90 -9.92
N VAL A 22 19.05 -9.97 -10.33
CA VAL A 22 20.35 -9.71 -9.73
C VAL A 22 20.47 -8.27 -9.29
N SER A 23 21.18 -8.03 -8.19
CA SER A 23 21.58 -6.69 -7.79
C SER A 23 22.90 -6.35 -8.45
N VAL A 24 23.00 -5.12 -8.97
CA VAL A 24 24.22 -4.58 -9.58
C VAL A 24 24.70 -3.39 -8.71
N PRO A 25 25.62 -3.61 -7.75
CA PRO A 25 26.02 -2.59 -6.78
C PRO A 25 26.67 -1.35 -7.41
N GLU A 26 27.25 -1.51 -8.59
CA GLU A 26 27.90 -0.43 -9.36
C GLU A 26 26.89 0.50 -10.02
N ALA A 27 25.65 0.02 -10.26
CA ALA A 27 24.60 0.83 -10.85
C ALA A 27 24.00 1.76 -9.79
N LYS A 28 24.39 3.02 -9.85
CA LYS A 28 23.93 4.07 -8.92
C LYS A 28 22.92 4.99 -9.60
N ILE A 29 21.81 5.24 -8.92
CA ILE A 29 20.80 6.22 -9.33
C ILE A 29 20.56 7.22 -8.20
N ILE A 30 20.21 8.44 -8.54
CA ILE A 30 19.78 9.45 -7.58
C ILE A 30 18.26 9.42 -7.55
N HIS A 31 17.68 8.93 -6.44
CA HIS A 31 16.24 8.90 -6.23
C HIS A 31 15.79 10.13 -5.45
N LEU A 32 15.11 11.05 -6.13
CA LEU A 32 14.58 12.28 -5.52
C LEU A 32 13.23 11.96 -4.85
N GLU A 33 13.30 11.48 -3.60
CA GLU A 33 12.09 11.14 -2.84
C GLU A 33 11.14 12.33 -2.65
N GLY A 34 9.84 12.03 -2.68
CA GLY A 34 8.78 12.97 -2.32
C GLY A 34 8.41 14.04 -3.35
N LYS A 35 9.13 14.17 -4.46
CA LYS A 35 8.82 15.19 -5.49
C LYS A 35 7.60 14.85 -6.36
N SER A 36 7.17 13.60 -6.37
CA SER A 36 6.04 13.14 -7.19
C SER A 36 4.66 13.41 -6.57
N PHE A 37 4.59 13.83 -5.31
CA PHE A 37 3.33 14.13 -4.63
C PHE A 37 3.38 15.44 -3.87
N VAL A 38 2.38 16.27 -4.12
CA VAL A 38 2.15 17.51 -3.37
C VAL A 38 1.52 17.25 -2.00
N ASN A 39 0.88 16.06 -1.81
CA ASN A 39 0.04 15.76 -0.68
C ASN A 39 0.25 14.32 -0.18
N ASN A 40 0.53 14.17 1.12
CA ASN A 40 0.71 12.88 1.78
C ASN A 40 -0.55 11.98 1.74
N ALA A 41 -1.75 12.57 1.73
CA ALA A 41 -2.99 11.81 1.66
C ALA A 41 -3.17 11.13 0.29
N GLU A 42 -2.84 11.84 -0.79
CA GLU A 42 -2.89 11.27 -2.14
C GLU A 42 -1.83 10.17 -2.32
N ARG A 43 -0.63 10.37 -1.77
CA ARG A 43 0.41 9.33 -1.72
C ARG A 43 -0.10 8.06 -1.04
N GLU A 44 -0.72 8.21 0.12
CA GLU A 44 -1.24 7.08 0.90
C GLU A 44 -2.41 6.40 0.18
N ARG A 45 -3.28 7.17 -0.45
CA ARG A 45 -4.39 6.68 -1.27
C ARG A 45 -3.89 5.80 -2.41
N ARG A 46 -2.90 6.24 -3.16
CA ARG A 46 -2.32 5.48 -4.27
C ARG A 46 -1.62 4.21 -3.80
N ALA A 47 -0.87 4.27 -2.70
CA ALA A 47 -0.23 3.10 -2.11
C ALA A 47 -1.28 2.03 -1.70
N LEU A 48 -2.39 2.43 -1.12
CA LEU A 48 -3.48 1.51 -0.75
C LEU A 48 -4.17 0.89 -1.96
N ILE A 49 -4.44 1.68 -3.00
CA ILE A 49 -5.04 1.20 -4.26
C ILE A 49 -4.09 0.20 -4.94
N SER A 50 -2.81 0.56 -5.12
CA SER A 50 -1.81 -0.30 -5.77
C SER A 50 -1.59 -1.60 -5.00
N ARG A 51 -1.53 -1.55 -3.65
CA ARG A 51 -1.48 -2.74 -2.79
C ARG A 51 -2.66 -3.67 -3.07
N ARG A 52 -3.86 -3.13 -3.13
CA ARG A 52 -5.08 -3.90 -3.33
C ARG A 52 -5.12 -4.54 -4.72
N ILE A 53 -4.75 -3.79 -5.75
CA ILE A 53 -4.63 -4.31 -7.12
C ILE A 53 -3.60 -5.44 -7.17
N TYR A 54 -2.44 -5.25 -6.53
CA TYR A 54 -1.38 -6.26 -6.48
C TYR A 54 -1.87 -7.58 -5.89
N PHE A 55 -2.45 -7.57 -4.69
CA PHE A 55 -2.90 -8.81 -4.04
C PHE A 55 -4.06 -9.47 -4.77
N ARG A 56 -4.98 -8.70 -5.36
CA ARG A 56 -6.07 -9.26 -6.17
C ARG A 56 -5.60 -9.88 -7.47
N LYS A 57 -4.57 -9.31 -8.09
CA LYS A 57 -3.99 -9.80 -9.35
C LYS A 57 -3.06 -11.00 -9.14
N THR A 58 -2.37 -11.05 -8.00
CA THR A 58 -1.27 -12.00 -7.80
C THR A 58 -1.59 -13.14 -6.84
N CYS A 59 -2.64 -13.02 -6.04
CA CYS A 59 -3.03 -13.99 -5.02
C CYS A 59 -4.48 -14.45 -5.19
N SER A 60 -4.86 -15.49 -4.42
CA SER A 60 -6.26 -15.91 -4.39
C SER A 60 -7.16 -14.85 -3.79
N GLN A 61 -8.43 -14.84 -4.17
CA GLN A 61 -9.45 -13.93 -3.64
C GLN A 61 -9.58 -13.99 -2.10
N ARG A 62 -9.42 -15.21 -1.53
CA ARG A 62 -9.47 -15.41 -0.07
C ARG A 62 -8.29 -14.72 0.60
N TYR A 63 -7.09 -14.90 0.06
CA TYR A 63 -5.88 -14.27 0.58
C TYR A 63 -5.94 -12.73 0.47
N ALA A 64 -6.35 -12.20 -0.67
CA ALA A 64 -6.52 -10.76 -0.85
C ALA A 64 -7.50 -10.15 0.17
N ARG A 65 -8.64 -10.83 0.44
CA ARG A 65 -9.60 -10.41 1.49
C ARG A 65 -9.00 -10.46 2.90
N MET A 66 -8.21 -11.50 3.18
CA MET A 66 -7.51 -11.62 4.46
C MET A 66 -6.52 -10.47 4.69
N VAL A 67 -5.76 -10.10 3.65
CA VAL A 67 -4.83 -8.95 3.70
C VAL A 67 -5.58 -7.64 3.95
N ASP A 68 -6.72 -7.42 3.27
CA ASP A 68 -7.57 -6.25 3.48
C ASP A 68 -8.14 -6.22 4.91
N PHE A 69 -8.61 -7.35 5.42
CA PHE A 69 -9.12 -7.49 6.79
C PHE A 69 -8.04 -7.20 7.84
N ASN A 70 -6.86 -7.81 7.70
CA ASN A 70 -5.74 -7.56 8.62
C ASN A 70 -5.34 -6.07 8.65
N TYR A 71 -5.30 -5.42 7.50
CA TYR A 71 -5.01 -3.99 7.44
C TYR A 71 -6.06 -3.16 8.21
N GLN A 72 -7.34 -3.49 8.08
CA GLN A 72 -8.41 -2.81 8.83
C GLN A 72 -8.26 -3.02 10.33
N VAL A 73 -8.03 -4.27 10.76
CA VAL A 73 -7.85 -4.61 12.18
C VAL A 73 -6.68 -3.83 12.78
N LEU A 74 -5.50 -3.89 12.13
CA LEU A 74 -4.31 -3.18 12.59
C LEU A 74 -4.51 -1.65 12.60
N THR A 75 -5.18 -1.10 11.61
CA THR A 75 -5.47 0.35 11.56
C THR A 75 -6.40 0.77 12.69
N LYS A 76 -7.45 -0.02 12.99
CA LYS A 76 -8.38 0.23 14.10
C LYS A 76 -7.69 0.07 15.46
N ALA A 77 -6.88 -0.99 15.62
CA ALA A 77 -6.12 -1.22 16.86
C ALA A 77 -5.12 -0.08 17.12
N ALA A 78 -4.37 0.33 16.11
CA ALA A 78 -3.46 1.46 16.23
C ALA A 78 -4.19 2.77 16.56
N TRP A 79 -5.33 3.04 15.93
CA TRP A 79 -6.16 4.18 16.26
C TRP A 79 -6.58 4.16 17.74
N LEU A 80 -7.08 3.03 18.22
CA LEU A 80 -7.52 2.87 19.61
C LEU A 80 -6.37 3.08 20.61
N LEU A 81 -5.22 2.43 20.36
CA LEU A 81 -4.03 2.56 21.20
C LEU A 81 -3.56 4.01 21.31
N TYR A 82 -3.45 4.73 20.19
CA TYR A 82 -3.04 6.13 20.20
C TYR A 82 -4.09 7.07 20.79
N HIS A 83 -5.37 6.72 20.68
CA HIS A 83 -6.46 7.45 21.34
C HIS A 83 -6.34 7.33 22.87
N ILE A 84 -6.18 6.12 23.38
CA ILE A 84 -5.98 5.85 24.83
C ILE A 84 -4.70 6.52 25.34
N ALA A 85 -3.61 6.47 24.55
CA ALA A 85 -2.34 7.12 24.90
C ALA A 85 -2.36 8.67 24.79
N GLY A 86 -3.50 9.27 24.44
CA GLY A 86 -3.65 10.73 24.32
C GLY A 86 -2.86 11.37 23.16
N ASN A 87 -2.32 10.57 22.24
CA ASN A 87 -1.53 11.09 21.12
C ASN A 87 -2.44 11.56 19.97
N LYS A 88 -2.91 12.81 20.06
CA LYS A 88 -3.86 13.40 19.11
C LYS A 88 -3.41 13.34 17.65
N ALA A 89 -2.13 13.63 17.37
CA ALA A 89 -1.58 13.66 16.00
C ALA A 89 -1.64 12.26 15.35
N LYS A 90 -1.21 11.22 16.06
CA LYS A 90 -1.26 9.84 15.56
C LYS A 90 -2.70 9.32 15.49
N THR A 91 -3.55 9.65 16.45
CA THR A 91 -4.97 9.30 16.43
C THR A 91 -5.65 9.83 15.15
N GLU A 92 -5.43 11.11 14.82
CA GLU A 92 -6.02 11.70 13.62
C GLU A 92 -5.45 11.08 12.33
N LYS A 93 -4.15 10.77 12.28
CA LYS A 93 -3.53 10.07 11.16
C LYS A 93 -4.20 8.71 10.90
N PHE A 94 -4.41 7.89 11.93
CA PHE A 94 -5.05 6.57 11.76
C PHE A 94 -6.56 6.67 11.49
N ARG A 95 -7.23 7.71 11.98
CA ARG A 95 -8.60 8.03 11.63
C ARG A 95 -8.76 8.35 10.14
N GLN A 96 -7.86 9.16 9.58
CA GLN A 96 -7.83 9.48 8.16
C GLN A 96 -7.56 8.23 7.30
N ARG A 97 -6.62 7.38 7.72
CA ARG A 97 -6.37 6.08 7.07
C ARG A 97 -7.60 5.20 7.00
N LYS A 98 -8.33 5.10 8.11
CA LYS A 98 -9.58 4.33 8.16
C LYS A 98 -10.59 4.87 7.16
N LYS A 99 -10.84 6.20 7.16
CA LYS A 99 -11.76 6.84 6.22
C LYS A 99 -11.38 6.57 4.77
N LEU A 100 -10.11 6.72 4.45
CA LEU A 100 -9.56 6.48 3.11
C LEU A 100 -9.75 5.02 2.67
N PHE A 101 -9.51 4.06 3.55
CA PHE A 101 -9.72 2.65 3.27
C PHE A 101 -11.21 2.33 3.03
N ASP A 102 -12.11 2.89 3.84
CA ASP A 102 -13.56 2.72 3.69
C ASP A 102 -14.07 3.32 2.37
N GLU A 103 -13.53 4.47 1.95
CA GLU A 103 -13.81 5.10 0.65
C GLU A 103 -13.37 4.20 -0.52
N ILE A 104 -12.13 3.70 -0.49
CA ILE A 104 -11.61 2.80 -1.52
C ILE A 104 -12.44 1.50 -1.61
N ASN A 105 -12.97 1.02 -0.48
CA ASN A 105 -13.84 -0.15 -0.47
C ASN A 105 -15.20 0.09 -1.13
N ARG A 106 -15.77 1.29 -0.98
CA ARG A 106 -17.08 1.64 -1.56
C ARG A 106 -17.00 1.84 -3.08
N VAL A 107 -15.92 2.47 -3.54
CA VAL A 107 -15.78 2.81 -4.98
C VAL A 107 -15.40 1.59 -5.83
N GLY A 108 -14.88 0.51 -5.22
CA GLY A 108 -14.35 -0.64 -5.95
C GLY A 108 -13.10 -0.28 -6.77
N PRO A 109 -12.32 -1.24 -7.27
CA PRO A 109 -11.33 -0.96 -8.27
C PRO A 109 -12.05 -0.66 -9.58
N LYS A 110 -11.98 0.57 -10.07
CA LYS A 110 -12.27 0.83 -11.48
C LYS A 110 -11.25 0.01 -12.29
N SER A 111 -11.77 -0.96 -13.01
CA SER A 111 -11.04 -1.79 -13.97
C SER A 111 -10.28 -0.93 -14.96
#